data_b8ca354ab6d060222a178fcd32315ae9
#
_entry.id   b8ca354ab6d060222a178fcd32315ae9
#
_cell.length_a   1.000
_cell.length_b   1.000
_cell.length_c   1.000
_cell.angle_alpha   90.00
_cell.angle_beta   90.00
_cell.angle_gamma   90.00
#
_symmetry.space_group_name_H-M   'P 1'
#
loop_
_entity.id
_entity.type
_entity.pdbx_description
1 polymer ?
#
loop_
_entity_poly.entity_id
_entity_poly.type
_entity_poly.pdbx_seq_one_letter_code
_entity_poly.pdbx_strand_id
1 'polypeptide(L)'
;MRKVGSGHKSEVFVRDDGSILKLFVPEFVALAPVEAGISQALERAGVAAPRVRELVTVDGRPGIVFGELRAGMTLSHAVRSRPWTILRAARDLAAVHAAVHRCVSGELPSQRERIEREIRGAGAVPQAARDVALALLASLPDGDSVCHNDVHMLNVIVDDQGCMLIDWVLATRGNPLSDVAAAILQLRFGERGKNPIAHAALELGRAAFWRAYRRAYLRGRPDGAEELARWELPMAVAFAGRREGRMQRQLLRRIDALASGGPHPLQEAKT
;
A
#
# COMPACT_ATOMS: atom_id res chain seq x y z
N MET A 1 12.84 -23.75 -12.74
CA MET A 1 12.44 -22.41 -12.26
C MET A 1 11.41 -21.79 -13.22
N ARG A 2 10.25 -21.29 -12.74
CA ARG A 2 9.14 -20.77 -13.55
C ARG A 2 8.85 -19.29 -13.18
N LYS A 3 8.86 -18.38 -14.17
CA LYS A 3 8.50 -16.97 -13.97
C LYS A 3 6.99 -16.86 -13.68
N VAL A 4 6.65 -16.14 -12.60
CA VAL A 4 5.28 -15.95 -12.13
C VAL A 4 4.85 -14.49 -12.05
N GLY A 5 5.81 -13.55 -12.12
CA GLY A 5 5.51 -12.12 -12.10
C GLY A 5 6.63 -11.30 -12.73
N SER A 6 6.27 -10.09 -13.16
CA SER A 6 7.21 -9.09 -13.65
C SER A 6 6.66 -7.73 -13.27
N GLY A 7 7.42 -6.96 -12.51
CA GLY A 7 7.16 -5.58 -12.15
C GLY A 7 8.21 -4.64 -12.74
N HIS A 8 8.07 -3.35 -12.48
CA HIS A 8 9.02 -2.33 -12.93
C HIS A 8 10.42 -2.50 -12.32
N LYS A 9 10.51 -3.03 -11.10
CA LYS A 9 11.77 -3.12 -10.33
C LYS A 9 12.38 -4.51 -10.30
N SER A 10 11.58 -5.55 -10.54
CA SER A 10 12.01 -6.94 -10.36
C SER A 10 11.16 -7.93 -11.14
N GLU A 11 11.72 -9.11 -11.33
CA GLU A 11 11.04 -10.31 -11.83
C GLU A 11 10.90 -11.31 -10.70
N VAL A 12 9.80 -12.05 -10.68
CA VAL A 12 9.51 -13.04 -9.64
C VAL A 12 9.40 -14.43 -10.26
N PHE A 13 10.11 -15.37 -9.67
CA PHE A 13 10.16 -16.76 -10.11
C PHE A 13 9.82 -17.70 -8.96
N VAL A 14 9.13 -18.79 -9.26
CA VAL A 14 9.02 -19.96 -8.37
C VAL A 14 10.15 -20.92 -8.71
N ARG A 15 10.92 -21.33 -7.71
CA ARG A 15 11.96 -22.36 -7.83
C ARG A 15 11.35 -23.74 -7.68
N ASP A 16 12.12 -24.78 -8.05
CA ASP A 16 11.66 -26.17 -8.04
C ASP A 16 11.43 -26.69 -6.60
N ASP A 17 12.06 -26.05 -5.59
CA ASP A 17 11.87 -26.29 -4.16
C ASP A 17 10.70 -25.52 -3.55
N GLY A 18 9.87 -24.84 -4.37
CA GLY A 18 8.74 -24.03 -3.92
C GLY A 18 9.11 -22.64 -3.40
N SER A 19 10.40 -22.33 -3.23
CA SER A 19 10.84 -21.00 -2.81
C SER A 19 10.63 -19.95 -3.92
N ILE A 20 10.56 -18.67 -3.52
CA ILE A 20 10.35 -17.54 -4.43
C ILE A 20 11.66 -16.79 -4.60
N LEU A 21 12.11 -16.64 -5.84
CA LEU A 21 13.21 -15.76 -6.20
C LEU A 21 12.66 -14.43 -6.76
N LYS A 22 12.96 -13.32 -6.08
CA LYS A 22 12.76 -11.96 -6.57
C LYS A 22 14.09 -11.45 -7.10
N LEU A 23 14.20 -11.27 -8.41
CA LEU A 23 15.41 -10.86 -9.11
C LEU A 23 15.30 -9.41 -9.55
N PHE A 24 16.16 -8.53 -9.07
CA PHE A 24 16.08 -7.10 -9.36
C PHE A 24 16.62 -6.78 -10.76
N VAL A 25 16.00 -5.80 -11.43
CA VAL A 25 16.55 -5.26 -12.67
C VAL A 25 17.75 -4.35 -12.37
N PRO A 26 18.66 -4.12 -13.34
CA PRO A 26 19.93 -3.43 -13.08
C PRO A 26 19.81 -2.07 -12.38
N GLU A 27 18.78 -1.30 -12.72
CA GLU A 27 18.55 0.05 -12.18
C GLU A 27 18.11 0.03 -10.69
N PHE A 28 17.69 -1.12 -10.17
CA PHE A 28 17.13 -1.26 -8.81
C PHE A 28 17.90 -2.24 -7.91
N VAL A 29 19.13 -2.59 -8.29
CA VAL A 29 19.96 -3.56 -7.55
C VAL A 29 20.19 -3.16 -6.08
N ALA A 30 20.28 -1.86 -5.81
CA ALA A 30 20.45 -1.34 -4.44
C ALA A 30 19.25 -1.63 -3.50
N LEU A 31 18.10 -2.02 -4.06
CA LEU A 31 16.93 -2.35 -3.25
C LEU A 31 17.02 -3.75 -2.61
N ALA A 32 17.83 -4.67 -3.14
CA ALA A 32 17.92 -6.03 -2.61
C ALA A 32 18.34 -6.06 -1.12
N PRO A 33 19.45 -5.45 -0.71
CA PRO A 33 19.84 -5.43 0.70
C PRO A 33 18.84 -4.63 1.57
N VAL A 34 18.23 -3.57 1.03
CA VAL A 34 17.22 -2.78 1.76
C VAL A 34 15.98 -3.63 2.06
N GLU A 35 15.43 -4.31 1.04
CA GLU A 35 14.25 -5.16 1.21
C GLU A 35 14.55 -6.37 2.12
N ALA A 36 15.76 -6.94 2.05
CA ALA A 36 16.17 -8.01 2.95
C ALA A 36 16.25 -7.53 4.41
N GLY A 37 16.83 -6.35 4.65
CA GLY A 37 16.88 -5.76 5.99
C GLY A 37 15.49 -5.47 6.57
N ILE A 38 14.59 -4.93 5.74
CA ILE A 38 13.18 -4.72 6.10
C ILE A 38 12.52 -6.05 6.47
N SER A 39 12.67 -7.10 5.65
CA SER A 39 12.07 -8.41 5.92
C SER A 39 12.55 -9.00 7.25
N GLN A 40 13.82 -8.84 7.59
CA GLN A 40 14.36 -9.26 8.88
C GLN A 40 13.77 -8.46 10.05
N ALA A 41 13.60 -7.14 9.89
CA ALA A 41 12.95 -6.30 10.90
C ALA A 41 11.47 -6.69 11.11
N LEU A 42 10.75 -7.01 10.03
CA LEU A 42 9.37 -7.51 10.08
C LEU A 42 9.28 -8.86 10.80
N GLU A 43 10.22 -9.78 10.55
CA GLU A 43 10.27 -11.07 11.23
C GLU A 43 10.47 -10.89 12.74
N ARG A 44 11.42 -10.02 13.16
CA ARG A 44 11.63 -9.69 14.57
C ARG A 44 10.41 -9.02 15.22
N ALA A 45 9.66 -8.23 14.46
CA ALA A 45 8.42 -7.61 14.89
C ALA A 45 7.22 -8.57 14.94
N GLY A 46 7.39 -9.84 14.51
CA GLY A 46 6.31 -10.83 14.48
C GLY A 46 5.26 -10.62 13.37
N VAL A 47 5.61 -9.86 12.33
CA VAL A 47 4.71 -9.63 11.18
C VAL A 47 4.62 -10.90 10.34
N ALA A 48 3.40 -11.29 9.97
CA ALA A 48 3.17 -12.36 9.01
C ALA A 48 3.49 -11.87 7.58
N ALA A 49 4.76 -11.96 7.20
CA ALA A 49 5.31 -11.56 5.91
C ALA A 49 6.19 -12.67 5.33
N PRO A 50 6.47 -12.68 4.01
CA PRO A 50 7.43 -13.60 3.41
C PRO A 50 8.81 -13.43 4.07
N ARG A 51 9.39 -14.56 4.51
CA ARG A 51 10.71 -14.55 5.17
C ARG A 51 11.82 -14.67 4.15
N VAL A 52 12.85 -13.84 4.28
CA VAL A 52 14.06 -13.95 3.48
C VAL A 52 14.85 -15.18 3.95
N ARG A 53 15.21 -16.06 3.02
CA ARG A 53 16.13 -17.19 3.25
C ARG A 53 17.56 -16.78 2.97
N GLU A 54 17.80 -16.17 1.81
CA GLU A 54 19.14 -15.79 1.36
C GLU A 54 19.12 -14.65 0.35
N LEU A 55 20.23 -13.93 0.25
CA LEU A 55 20.55 -13.05 -0.85
C LEU A 55 21.39 -13.81 -1.87
N VAL A 56 21.05 -13.72 -3.13
CA VAL A 56 21.72 -14.44 -4.22
C VAL A 56 22.12 -13.49 -5.34
N THR A 57 23.04 -13.94 -6.18
CA THR A 57 23.33 -13.30 -7.48
C THR A 57 23.09 -14.32 -8.57
N VAL A 58 22.23 -14.02 -9.52
CA VAL A 58 21.90 -14.88 -10.66
C VAL A 58 22.20 -14.09 -11.95
N ASP A 59 23.11 -14.59 -12.76
CA ASP A 59 23.57 -13.95 -14.01
C ASP A 59 24.00 -12.47 -13.79
N GLY A 60 24.73 -12.22 -12.70
CA GLY A 60 25.21 -10.88 -12.30
C GLY A 60 24.14 -9.96 -11.70
N ARG A 61 22.90 -10.42 -11.56
CA ARG A 61 21.77 -9.66 -10.98
C ARG A 61 21.54 -10.07 -9.52
N PRO A 62 21.46 -9.12 -8.60
CA PRO A 62 21.12 -9.44 -7.22
C PRO A 62 19.65 -9.85 -7.10
N GLY A 63 19.40 -10.79 -6.22
CA GLY A 63 18.08 -11.32 -5.93
C GLY A 63 17.91 -11.67 -4.45
N ILE A 64 16.66 -11.83 -4.06
CA ILE A 64 16.23 -12.31 -2.74
C ILE A 64 15.49 -13.62 -2.92
N VAL A 65 15.90 -14.65 -2.20
CA VAL A 65 15.13 -15.87 -2.08
C VAL A 65 14.27 -15.77 -0.82
N PHE A 66 12.98 -15.79 -1.01
CA PHE A 66 12.02 -15.92 0.07
C PHE A 66 11.68 -17.39 0.29
N GLY A 67 11.27 -17.72 1.51
CA GLY A 67 10.70 -19.02 1.82
C GLY A 67 9.52 -19.35 0.91
N GLU A 68 9.07 -20.57 0.99
CA GLU A 68 7.88 -21.01 0.25
C GLU A 68 6.70 -20.08 0.55
N LEU A 69 6.20 -19.42 -0.51
CA LEU A 69 4.91 -18.76 -0.43
C LEU A 69 3.85 -19.84 -0.66
N ARG A 70 2.88 -19.89 0.24
CA ARG A 70 1.74 -20.79 0.08
C ARG A 70 1.12 -20.60 -1.30
N ALA A 71 0.68 -21.71 -1.89
CA ALA A 71 -0.03 -21.66 -3.15
C ALA A 71 -1.29 -20.79 -3.01
N GLY A 72 -1.28 -19.64 -3.63
CA GLY A 72 -2.35 -18.65 -3.54
C GLY A 72 -2.43 -17.80 -4.79
N MET A 73 -3.37 -16.91 -4.81
CA MET A 73 -3.54 -15.92 -5.88
C MET A 73 -3.61 -14.51 -5.31
N THR A 74 -3.33 -13.49 -6.13
CA THR A 74 -3.53 -12.12 -5.67
C THR A 74 -5.01 -11.84 -5.39
N LEU A 75 -5.28 -10.98 -4.40
CA LEU A 75 -6.64 -10.56 -4.07
C LEU A 75 -7.35 -9.94 -5.30
N SER A 76 -6.60 -9.26 -6.15
CA SER A 76 -7.09 -8.74 -7.43
C SER A 76 -7.60 -9.87 -8.34
N HIS A 77 -6.87 -10.97 -8.45
CA HIS A 77 -7.29 -12.13 -9.25
C HIS A 77 -8.51 -12.81 -8.61
N ALA A 78 -8.50 -13.01 -7.30
CA ALA A 78 -9.62 -13.63 -6.57
C ALA A 78 -10.93 -12.87 -6.76
N VAL A 79 -10.91 -11.54 -6.62
CA VAL A 79 -12.11 -10.70 -6.82
C VAL A 79 -12.54 -10.66 -8.28
N ARG A 80 -11.62 -10.66 -9.24
CA ARG A 80 -11.97 -10.72 -10.68
C ARG A 80 -12.61 -12.04 -11.08
N SER A 81 -12.15 -13.15 -10.50
CA SER A 81 -12.70 -14.49 -10.73
C SER A 81 -14.07 -14.69 -10.04
N ARG A 82 -14.29 -14.00 -8.89
CA ARG A 82 -15.51 -14.12 -8.08
C ARG A 82 -15.97 -12.72 -7.61
N PRO A 83 -16.55 -11.87 -8.49
CA PRO A 83 -16.86 -10.47 -8.16
C PRO A 83 -17.79 -10.27 -6.96
N TRP A 84 -18.66 -11.26 -6.67
CA TRP A 84 -19.56 -11.22 -5.52
C TRP A 84 -18.83 -11.28 -4.17
N THR A 85 -17.55 -11.67 -4.14
CA THR A 85 -16.75 -11.72 -2.91
C THR A 85 -16.16 -10.37 -2.53
N ILE A 86 -16.38 -9.31 -3.31
CA ILE A 86 -15.72 -8.00 -3.19
C ILE A 86 -15.82 -7.39 -1.79
N LEU A 87 -16.97 -7.50 -1.13
CA LEU A 87 -17.16 -6.96 0.23
C LEU A 87 -16.47 -7.82 1.30
N ARG A 88 -16.38 -9.13 1.08
CA ARG A 88 -15.62 -10.04 1.95
C ARG A 88 -14.13 -9.74 1.81
N ALA A 89 -13.63 -9.68 0.58
CA ALA A 89 -12.24 -9.36 0.28
C ALA A 89 -11.79 -8.01 0.90
N ALA A 90 -12.67 -7.01 0.91
CA ALA A 90 -12.40 -5.72 1.56
C ALA A 90 -12.25 -5.86 3.08
N ARG A 91 -13.08 -6.70 3.72
CA ARG A 91 -12.98 -6.97 5.18
C ARG A 91 -11.73 -7.78 5.51
N ASP A 92 -11.40 -8.77 4.69
CA ASP A 92 -10.21 -9.61 4.86
C ASP A 92 -8.93 -8.74 4.72
N LEU A 93 -8.90 -7.82 3.75
CA LEU A 93 -7.82 -6.83 3.62
C LEU A 93 -7.73 -5.93 4.87
N ALA A 94 -8.85 -5.44 5.38
CA ALA A 94 -8.86 -4.61 6.58
C ALA A 94 -8.35 -5.38 7.81
N ALA A 95 -8.69 -6.66 7.93
CA ALA A 95 -8.26 -7.52 9.03
C ALA A 95 -6.76 -7.77 9.01
N VAL A 96 -6.19 -8.15 7.86
CA VAL A 96 -4.73 -8.36 7.74
C VAL A 96 -3.96 -7.06 7.94
N HIS A 97 -4.45 -5.94 7.42
CA HIS A 97 -3.80 -4.64 7.60
C HIS A 97 -3.84 -4.20 9.08
N ALA A 98 -4.97 -4.38 9.75
CA ALA A 98 -5.07 -4.11 11.19
C ALA A 98 -4.20 -5.06 12.03
N ALA A 99 -3.96 -6.29 11.58
CA ALA A 99 -3.05 -7.21 12.24
C ALA A 99 -1.60 -6.73 12.15
N VAL A 100 -1.17 -6.26 10.98
CA VAL A 100 0.17 -5.65 10.79
C VAL A 100 0.35 -4.44 11.69
N HIS A 101 -0.63 -3.57 11.80
CA HIS A 101 -0.56 -2.35 12.62
C HIS A 101 -0.53 -2.62 14.14
N ARG A 102 -0.76 -3.85 14.60
CA ARG A 102 -0.53 -4.24 16.01
C ARG A 102 0.93 -4.57 16.30
N CYS A 103 1.73 -4.80 15.26
CA CYS A 103 3.16 -5.02 15.40
C CYS A 103 3.89 -3.69 15.50
N VAL A 104 4.96 -3.64 16.29
CA VAL A 104 5.82 -2.46 16.45
C VAL A 104 7.25 -2.81 16.09
N SER A 105 7.99 -1.87 15.51
CA SER A 105 9.40 -2.09 15.16
C SER A 105 10.20 -0.79 15.26
N GLY A 106 11.17 -0.74 16.16
CA GLY A 106 12.13 0.36 16.24
C GLY A 106 13.17 0.38 15.12
N GLU A 107 13.30 -0.73 14.37
CA GLU A 107 14.32 -0.90 13.34
C GLU A 107 13.89 -0.40 11.95
N LEU A 108 12.59 -0.23 11.73
CA LEU A 108 12.09 0.30 10.47
C LEU A 108 12.30 1.82 10.37
N PRO A 109 12.52 2.36 9.15
CA PRO A 109 12.66 3.78 8.94
C PRO A 109 11.39 4.54 9.34
N SER A 110 11.54 5.83 9.69
CA SER A 110 10.41 6.69 10.06
C SER A 110 9.48 6.95 8.88
N GLN A 111 8.19 6.71 9.09
CA GLN A 111 7.14 7.04 8.13
C GLN A 111 7.01 8.54 7.93
N ARG A 112 7.06 9.32 9.03
CA ARG A 112 6.96 10.78 9.00
C ARG A 112 8.05 11.41 8.15
N GLU A 113 9.31 11.04 8.39
CA GLU A 113 10.45 11.55 7.62
C GLU A 113 10.35 11.20 6.14
N ARG A 114 9.82 10.01 5.83
CA ARG A 114 9.57 9.59 4.47
C ARG A 114 8.48 10.43 3.81
N ILE A 115 7.32 10.61 4.46
CA ILE A 115 6.20 11.41 3.94
C ILE A 115 6.67 12.87 3.73
N GLU A 116 7.39 13.44 4.68
CA GLU A 116 7.94 14.80 4.57
C GLU A 116 8.85 14.95 3.35
N ARG A 117 9.78 14.03 3.16
CA ARG A 117 10.67 14.02 1.99
C ARG A 117 9.90 13.90 0.68
N GLU A 118 8.87 13.02 0.63
CA GLU A 118 8.03 12.83 -0.55
C GLU A 118 7.20 14.09 -0.87
N ILE A 119 6.64 14.76 0.14
CA ILE A 119 5.91 16.03 -0.03
C ILE A 119 6.85 17.10 -0.57
N ARG A 120 8.05 17.27 0.01
CA ARG A 120 9.05 18.24 -0.47
C ARG A 120 9.48 17.97 -1.90
N GLY A 121 9.60 16.71 -2.28
CA GLY A 121 9.96 16.26 -3.63
C GLY A 121 8.82 16.25 -4.65
N ALA A 122 7.57 16.55 -4.26
CA ALA A 122 6.40 16.46 -5.13
C ALA A 122 6.30 17.65 -6.10
N GLY A 123 7.23 17.76 -7.05
CA GLY A 123 7.34 18.91 -7.97
C GLY A 123 6.09 19.15 -8.84
N ALA A 124 5.27 18.12 -9.08
CA ALA A 124 4.01 18.26 -9.82
C ALA A 124 2.89 18.94 -9.00
N VAL A 125 3.07 19.10 -7.68
CA VAL A 125 2.09 19.71 -6.77
C VAL A 125 2.48 21.17 -6.50
N PRO A 126 1.54 22.15 -6.57
CA PRO A 126 1.80 23.55 -6.26
C PRO A 126 2.44 23.73 -4.88
N GLN A 127 3.39 24.68 -4.76
CA GLN A 127 4.12 24.94 -3.51
C GLN A 127 3.17 25.19 -2.33
N ALA A 128 2.14 26.02 -2.51
CA ALA A 128 1.18 26.33 -1.46
C ALA A 128 0.47 25.08 -0.90
N ALA A 129 0.12 24.12 -1.77
CA ALA A 129 -0.50 22.87 -1.34
C ALA A 129 0.50 21.95 -0.60
N ARG A 130 1.78 21.97 -0.99
CA ARG A 130 2.85 21.27 -0.26
C ARG A 130 3.07 21.85 1.13
N ASP A 131 3.06 23.17 1.25
CA ASP A 131 3.23 23.87 2.53
C ASP A 131 2.08 23.57 3.50
N VAL A 132 0.83 23.58 3.01
CA VAL A 132 -0.35 23.15 3.79
C VAL A 132 -0.22 21.69 4.23
N ALA A 133 0.20 20.80 3.33
CA ALA A 133 0.38 19.39 3.64
C ALA A 133 1.47 19.15 4.69
N LEU A 134 2.60 19.91 4.63
CA LEU A 134 3.67 19.84 5.63
C LEU A 134 3.22 20.36 6.98
N ALA A 135 2.50 21.50 7.02
CA ALA A 135 1.96 22.05 8.24
C ALA A 135 0.97 21.08 8.91
N LEU A 136 0.10 20.46 8.10
CA LEU A 136 -0.83 19.45 8.59
C LEU A 136 -0.09 18.21 9.10
N LEU A 137 0.90 17.69 8.35
CA LEU A 137 1.73 16.56 8.76
C LEU A 137 2.39 16.80 10.11
N ALA A 138 2.91 18.00 10.37
CA ALA A 138 3.54 18.36 11.63
C ALA A 138 2.56 18.32 12.82
N SER A 139 1.27 18.54 12.58
CA SER A 139 0.21 18.54 13.62
C SER A 139 -0.40 17.15 13.87
N LEU A 140 -0.12 16.17 13.01
CA LEU A 140 -0.69 14.83 13.12
C LEU A 140 0.12 13.98 14.12
N PRO A 141 -0.53 13.03 14.82
CA PRO A 141 0.18 12.14 15.74
C PRO A 141 1.19 11.26 14.99
N ASP A 142 2.29 10.95 15.64
CA ASP A 142 3.26 9.94 15.19
C ASP A 142 2.85 8.57 15.72
N GLY A 143 3.67 7.53 15.47
CA GLY A 143 3.44 6.18 15.95
C GLY A 143 4.62 5.25 15.69
N ASP A 144 4.51 4.05 16.26
CA ASP A 144 5.54 3.01 16.18
C ASP A 144 5.05 1.73 15.48
N SER A 145 3.81 1.74 14.99
CA SER A 145 3.25 0.60 14.27
C SER A 145 4.01 0.32 12.99
N VAL A 146 4.14 -0.97 12.65
CA VAL A 146 4.61 -1.37 11.33
C VAL A 146 3.58 -0.93 10.29
N CYS A 147 4.01 -0.15 9.31
CA CYS A 147 3.21 0.37 8.21
C CYS A 147 3.76 -0.15 6.88
N HIS A 148 2.90 -0.62 6.01
CA HIS A 148 3.28 -1.19 4.71
C HIS A 148 3.51 -0.11 3.64
N ASN A 149 2.68 0.92 3.62
CA ASN A 149 2.69 2.09 2.72
C ASN A 149 2.43 1.81 1.22
N ASP A 150 2.12 0.57 0.86
CA ASP A 150 1.78 0.21 -0.52
C ASP A 150 0.68 -0.87 -0.58
N VAL A 151 -0.33 -0.74 0.29
CA VAL A 151 -1.43 -1.72 0.38
C VAL A 151 -2.40 -1.54 -0.78
N HIS A 152 -2.41 -2.52 -1.68
CA HIS A 152 -3.38 -2.64 -2.77
C HIS A 152 -3.61 -4.11 -3.14
N MET A 153 -4.64 -4.38 -3.94
CA MET A 153 -5.12 -5.74 -4.20
C MET A 153 -4.09 -6.67 -4.89
N LEU A 154 -3.03 -6.13 -5.51
CA LEU A 154 -1.95 -6.93 -6.11
C LEU A 154 -0.88 -7.32 -5.08
N ASN A 155 -0.76 -6.57 -3.98
CA ASN A 155 0.19 -6.83 -2.89
C ASN A 155 -0.44 -7.67 -1.77
N VAL A 156 -1.52 -8.37 -2.05
CA VAL A 156 -2.17 -9.31 -1.13
C VAL A 156 -2.28 -10.67 -1.80
N ILE A 157 -1.71 -11.68 -1.19
CA ILE A 157 -1.93 -13.08 -1.56
C ILE A 157 -3.07 -13.64 -0.70
N VAL A 158 -3.96 -14.37 -1.35
CA VAL A 158 -5.07 -15.08 -0.70
C VAL A 158 -4.88 -16.58 -0.92
N ASP A 159 -4.92 -17.32 0.15
CA ASP A 159 -4.89 -18.78 0.19
C ASP A 159 -6.03 -19.35 1.04
N ASP A 160 -5.98 -20.64 1.38
CA ASP A 160 -6.94 -21.35 2.24
C ASP A 160 -6.86 -20.93 3.72
N GLN A 161 -5.75 -20.31 4.14
CA GLN A 161 -5.52 -19.83 5.51
C GLN A 161 -5.81 -18.34 5.69
N GLY A 162 -6.05 -17.60 4.60
CA GLY A 162 -6.44 -16.19 4.64
C GLY A 162 -5.68 -15.27 3.70
N CYS A 163 -5.39 -14.07 4.18
CA CYS A 163 -4.68 -13.04 3.42
C CYS A 163 -3.30 -12.77 4.02
N MET A 164 -2.31 -12.54 3.16
CA MET A 164 -0.95 -12.11 3.54
C MET A 164 -0.50 -10.93 2.66
N LEU A 165 0.10 -9.91 3.28
CA LEU A 165 0.72 -8.79 2.55
C LEU A 165 2.10 -9.19 2.04
N ILE A 166 2.42 -8.76 0.82
CA ILE A 166 3.71 -8.95 0.15
C ILE A 166 4.24 -7.62 -0.39
N ASP A 167 5.51 -7.59 -0.80
CA ASP A 167 6.22 -6.41 -1.35
C ASP A 167 6.40 -5.28 -0.33
N TRP A 168 7.19 -5.56 0.68
CA TRP A 168 7.43 -4.72 1.85
C TRP A 168 8.51 -3.64 1.69
N VAL A 169 9.02 -3.44 0.49
CA VAL A 169 10.16 -2.51 0.21
C VAL A 169 9.92 -1.08 0.72
N LEU A 170 8.67 -0.69 0.93
CA LEU A 170 8.27 0.63 1.42
C LEU A 170 7.86 0.63 2.91
N ALA A 171 8.09 -0.46 3.64
CA ALA A 171 7.70 -0.54 5.04
C ALA A 171 8.42 0.48 5.92
N THR A 172 7.70 1.00 6.89
CA THR A 172 8.17 1.99 7.87
C THR A 172 7.54 1.71 9.24
N ARG A 173 8.03 2.40 10.28
CA ARG A 173 7.30 2.57 11.53
C ARG A 173 6.58 3.91 11.53
N GLY A 174 5.35 3.96 12.03
CA GLY A 174 4.60 5.22 12.04
C GLY A 174 3.14 5.07 12.50
N ASN A 175 2.33 6.06 12.11
CA ASN A 175 0.91 6.08 12.43
C ASN A 175 0.12 5.17 11.48
N PRO A 176 -0.68 4.22 12.01
CA PRO A 176 -1.49 3.31 11.21
C PRO A 176 -2.46 3.99 10.25
N LEU A 177 -3.05 5.14 10.65
CA LEU A 177 -4.05 5.80 9.83
C LEU A 177 -3.46 6.50 8.61
N SER A 178 -2.17 6.86 8.64
CA SER A 178 -1.48 7.32 7.45
C SER A 178 -1.37 6.21 6.39
N ASP A 179 -1.06 4.99 6.80
CA ASP A 179 -1.00 3.82 5.91
C ASP A 179 -2.39 3.45 5.37
N VAL A 180 -3.43 3.55 6.20
CA VAL A 180 -4.82 3.39 5.75
C VAL A 180 -5.23 4.46 4.74
N ALA A 181 -4.82 5.71 4.95
CA ALA A 181 -5.06 6.79 3.97
C ALA A 181 -4.36 6.51 2.63
N ALA A 182 -3.10 6.04 2.67
CA ALA A 182 -2.36 5.58 1.50
C ALA A 182 -3.10 4.46 0.76
N ALA A 183 -3.55 3.44 1.48
CA ALA A 183 -4.30 2.32 0.91
C ALA A 183 -5.60 2.79 0.25
N ILE A 184 -6.38 3.66 0.92
CA ILE A 184 -7.63 4.18 0.35
C ILE A 184 -7.38 4.97 -0.93
N LEU A 185 -6.34 5.81 -1.00
CA LEU A 185 -5.99 6.54 -2.22
C LEU A 185 -5.69 5.57 -3.37
N GLN A 186 -4.97 4.48 -3.11
CA GLN A 186 -4.68 3.47 -4.13
C GLN A 186 -5.92 2.66 -4.55
N LEU A 187 -6.83 2.37 -3.61
CA LEU A 187 -8.07 1.66 -3.90
C LEU A 187 -9.10 2.51 -4.66
N ARG A 188 -9.09 3.82 -4.45
CA ARG A 188 -10.00 4.78 -5.11
C ARG A 188 -9.55 5.13 -6.52
N PHE A 189 -8.26 5.38 -6.72
CA PHE A 189 -7.72 5.89 -7.97
C PHE A 189 -7.03 4.78 -8.76
N GLY A 190 -7.10 4.84 -10.07
CA GLY A 190 -6.49 3.83 -10.93
C GLY A 190 -6.97 3.85 -12.38
N GLU A 191 -6.76 2.73 -13.06
CA GLU A 191 -7.02 2.59 -14.48
C GLU A 191 -8.50 2.77 -14.87
N ARG A 192 -8.70 3.14 -16.13
CA ARG A 192 -10.04 3.30 -16.74
C ARG A 192 -10.52 1.96 -17.29
N GLY A 193 -11.82 1.71 -17.21
CA GLY A 193 -12.46 0.60 -17.91
C GLY A 193 -12.39 0.77 -19.44
N LYS A 194 -12.44 -0.34 -20.18
CA LYS A 194 -12.26 -0.39 -21.64
C LYS A 194 -13.33 0.41 -22.41
N ASN A 195 -14.51 0.55 -21.84
CA ASN A 195 -15.64 1.33 -22.40
C ASN A 195 -16.40 2.01 -21.24
N PRO A 196 -17.37 2.91 -21.51
CA PRO A 196 -18.10 3.64 -20.47
C PRO A 196 -18.80 2.73 -19.45
N ILE A 197 -19.43 1.64 -19.88
CA ILE A 197 -20.15 0.70 -19.00
C ILE A 197 -19.16 -0.03 -18.09
N ALA A 198 -18.11 -0.60 -18.67
CA ALA A 198 -17.06 -1.26 -17.90
C ALA A 198 -16.34 -0.28 -16.93
N HIS A 199 -16.23 0.99 -17.33
CA HIS A 199 -15.68 2.03 -16.47
C HIS A 199 -16.60 2.32 -15.29
N ALA A 200 -17.89 2.50 -15.52
CA ALA A 200 -18.87 2.75 -14.46
C ALA A 200 -18.93 1.57 -13.47
N ALA A 201 -18.97 0.33 -13.96
CA ALA A 201 -18.95 -0.85 -13.14
C ALA A 201 -17.67 -0.97 -12.29
N LEU A 202 -16.52 -0.64 -12.88
CA LEU A 202 -15.23 -0.65 -12.17
C LEU A 202 -15.19 0.42 -11.06
N GLU A 203 -15.69 1.64 -11.32
CA GLU A 203 -15.74 2.71 -10.32
C GLU A 203 -16.72 2.37 -9.19
N LEU A 204 -17.87 1.76 -9.51
CA LEU A 204 -18.81 1.27 -8.51
C LEU A 204 -18.17 0.19 -7.62
N GLY A 205 -17.49 -0.78 -8.24
CA GLY A 205 -16.76 -1.84 -7.52
C GLY A 205 -15.65 -1.27 -6.62
N ARG A 206 -14.86 -0.31 -7.12
CA ARG A 206 -13.86 0.39 -6.31
C ARG A 206 -14.50 1.12 -5.12
N ALA A 207 -15.60 1.83 -5.38
CA ALA A 207 -16.31 2.56 -4.34
C ALA A 207 -16.86 1.62 -3.26
N ALA A 208 -17.43 0.50 -3.64
CA ALA A 208 -17.90 -0.52 -2.70
C ALA A 208 -16.75 -1.12 -1.89
N PHE A 209 -15.63 -1.44 -2.56
CA PHE A 209 -14.45 -2.05 -1.93
C PHE A 209 -13.83 -1.12 -0.88
N TRP A 210 -13.41 0.09 -1.26
CA TRP A 210 -12.70 0.99 -0.34
C TRP A 210 -13.59 1.46 0.83
N ARG A 211 -14.91 1.64 0.61
CA ARG A 211 -15.85 1.96 1.69
C ARG A 211 -15.99 0.80 2.68
N ALA A 212 -16.11 -0.44 2.17
CA ALA A 212 -16.18 -1.62 3.01
C ALA A 212 -14.87 -1.85 3.78
N TYR A 213 -13.73 -1.68 3.13
CA TYR A 213 -12.41 -1.74 3.76
C TYR A 213 -12.29 -0.70 4.88
N ARG A 214 -12.55 0.58 4.59
CA ARG A 214 -12.51 1.67 5.57
C ARG A 214 -13.42 1.38 6.77
N ARG A 215 -14.69 1.01 6.50
CA ARG A 215 -15.66 0.70 7.56
C ARG A 215 -15.20 -0.46 8.44
N ALA A 216 -14.65 -1.51 7.83
CA ALA A 216 -14.15 -2.66 8.57
C ALA A 216 -12.91 -2.32 9.41
N TYR A 217 -11.97 -1.54 8.85
CA TYR A 217 -10.76 -1.13 9.56
C TYR A 217 -11.06 -0.19 10.75
N LEU A 218 -11.99 0.75 10.59
CA LEU A 218 -12.35 1.72 11.62
C LEU A 218 -13.31 1.16 12.69
N ARG A 219 -13.76 -0.10 12.56
CA ARG A 219 -14.64 -0.71 13.56
C ARG A 219 -13.96 -0.73 14.94
N GLY A 220 -14.64 -0.12 15.94
CA GLY A 220 -14.08 0.00 17.29
C GLY A 220 -13.07 1.14 17.49
N ARG A 221 -12.96 2.06 16.51
CA ARG A 221 -12.11 3.26 16.58
C ARG A 221 -12.99 4.52 16.41
N PRO A 222 -13.63 5.02 17.47
CA PRO A 222 -14.64 6.09 17.37
C PRO A 222 -14.10 7.36 16.72
N ASP A 223 -12.89 7.78 17.06
CA ASP A 223 -12.27 9.02 16.54
C ASP A 223 -11.43 8.79 15.27
N GLY A 224 -11.31 7.54 14.83
CA GLY A 224 -10.45 7.16 13.72
C GLY A 224 -10.87 7.75 12.37
N ALA A 225 -12.13 8.10 12.19
CA ALA A 225 -12.63 8.66 10.94
C ALA A 225 -12.18 10.11 10.73
N GLU A 226 -12.15 10.90 11.80
CA GLU A 226 -11.68 12.29 11.75
C GLU A 226 -10.17 12.34 11.56
N GLU A 227 -9.42 11.57 12.35
CA GLU A 227 -7.97 11.49 12.19
C GLU A 227 -7.58 11.00 10.81
N LEU A 228 -8.23 9.95 10.28
CA LEU A 228 -8.01 9.43 8.92
C LEU A 228 -8.22 10.50 7.85
N ALA A 229 -9.27 11.34 8.01
CA ALA A 229 -9.52 12.44 7.08
C ALA A 229 -8.38 13.46 7.05
N ARG A 230 -7.77 13.75 8.20
CA ARG A 230 -6.62 14.66 8.29
C ARG A 230 -5.37 14.10 7.61
N TRP A 231 -5.21 12.77 7.53
CA TRP A 231 -4.11 12.12 6.81
C TRP A 231 -4.28 12.17 5.28
N GLU A 232 -5.49 12.44 4.76
CA GLU A 232 -5.74 12.36 3.30
C GLU A 232 -4.88 13.34 2.49
N LEU A 233 -4.77 14.61 2.90
CA LEU A 233 -4.02 15.62 2.15
C LEU A 233 -2.51 15.34 2.14
N PRO A 234 -1.81 15.13 3.28
CA PRO A 234 -0.39 14.78 3.26
C PRO A 234 -0.09 13.56 2.40
N MET A 235 -0.91 12.52 2.50
CA MET A 235 -0.72 11.30 1.72
C MET A 235 -1.01 11.50 0.23
N ALA A 236 -2.02 12.29 -0.14
CA ALA A 236 -2.32 12.61 -1.54
C ALA A 236 -1.17 13.37 -2.20
N VAL A 237 -0.57 14.34 -1.50
CA VAL A 237 0.58 15.11 -1.98
C VAL A 237 1.81 14.21 -2.14
N ALA A 238 2.14 13.41 -1.13
CA ALA A 238 3.25 12.45 -1.18
C ALA A 238 3.09 11.46 -2.36
N PHE A 239 1.89 10.94 -2.57
CA PHE A 239 1.59 10.03 -3.68
C PHE A 239 1.65 10.70 -5.05
N ALA A 240 1.18 11.94 -5.19
CA ALA A 240 1.21 12.67 -6.47
C ALA A 240 2.64 12.86 -7.00
N GLY A 241 3.62 13.00 -6.11
CA GLY A 241 5.04 13.09 -6.48
C GLY A 241 5.64 11.78 -7.01
N ARG A 242 5.04 10.63 -6.69
CA ARG A 242 5.52 9.30 -7.06
C ARG A 242 4.73 8.64 -8.18
N ARG A 243 3.67 9.26 -8.65
CA ARG A 243 2.76 8.72 -9.66
C ARG A 243 2.78 9.57 -10.92
N GLU A 244 2.43 8.96 -12.03
CA GLU A 244 2.32 9.60 -13.32
C GLU A 244 0.95 9.33 -13.96
N GLY A 245 0.67 9.99 -15.06
CA GLY A 245 -0.48 9.72 -15.89
C GLY A 245 -1.82 10.00 -15.22
N ARG A 246 -2.77 9.07 -15.33
CA ARG A 246 -4.14 9.25 -14.86
C ARG A 246 -4.24 9.38 -13.34
N MET A 247 -3.53 8.53 -12.61
CA MET A 247 -3.59 8.53 -11.15
C MET A 247 -3.07 9.86 -10.58
N GLN A 248 -1.97 10.37 -11.11
CA GLN A 248 -1.44 11.67 -10.71
C GLN A 248 -2.46 12.79 -10.94
N ARG A 249 -3.10 12.84 -12.12
CA ARG A 249 -4.15 13.84 -12.41
C ARG A 249 -5.36 13.74 -11.46
N GLN A 250 -5.74 12.53 -11.07
CA GLN A 250 -6.82 12.32 -10.09
C GLN A 250 -6.41 12.83 -8.70
N LEU A 251 -5.16 12.54 -8.27
CA LEU A 251 -4.60 13.04 -7.02
C LEU A 251 -4.50 14.57 -7.00
N LEU A 252 -4.00 15.20 -8.08
CA LEU A 252 -3.91 16.66 -8.17
C LEU A 252 -5.29 17.34 -8.01
N ARG A 253 -6.33 16.85 -8.69
CA ARG A 253 -7.71 17.36 -8.52
C ARG A 253 -8.20 17.18 -7.07
N ARG A 254 -7.82 16.09 -6.43
CA ARG A 254 -8.21 15.84 -5.04
C ARG A 254 -7.47 16.78 -4.08
N ILE A 255 -6.19 17.02 -4.31
CA ILE A 255 -5.37 17.96 -3.55
C ILE A 255 -5.97 19.37 -3.64
N ASP A 256 -6.33 19.82 -4.84
CA ASP A 256 -6.96 21.14 -5.03
C ASP A 256 -8.26 21.26 -4.22
N ALA A 257 -9.12 20.23 -4.26
CA ALA A 257 -10.37 20.22 -3.49
C ALA A 257 -10.12 20.23 -1.97
N LEU A 258 -9.13 19.50 -1.48
CA LEU A 258 -8.79 19.45 -0.05
C LEU A 258 -8.14 20.75 0.44
N ALA A 259 -7.23 21.32 -0.34
CA ALA A 259 -6.55 22.57 -0.01
C ALA A 259 -7.50 23.79 -0.02
N SER A 260 -8.60 23.71 -0.80
CA SER A 260 -9.64 24.75 -0.88
C SER A 260 -10.76 24.57 0.16
N GLY A 261 -10.61 23.69 1.15
CA GLY A 261 -11.65 23.43 2.16
C GLY A 261 -12.86 22.64 1.66
N GLY A 262 -12.72 21.95 0.55
CA GLY A 262 -13.78 21.10 -0.02
C GLY A 262 -14.14 19.89 0.86
N PRO A 263 -15.29 19.24 0.63
CA PRO A 263 -15.78 18.15 1.48
C PRO A 263 -14.78 17.00 1.57
N HIS A 264 -14.60 16.49 2.79
CA HIS A 264 -13.81 15.30 3.09
C HIS A 264 -14.67 14.04 2.93
N PRO A 265 -14.59 13.28 1.83
CA PRO A 265 -15.39 12.06 1.65
C PRO A 265 -15.01 10.95 2.66
N LEU A 266 -13.89 11.11 3.35
CA LEU A 266 -13.52 10.22 4.46
C LEU A 266 -14.29 10.57 5.76
N GLN A 267 -14.98 11.71 5.82
CA GLN A 267 -15.90 12.05 6.91
C GLN A 267 -17.34 11.59 6.64
N GLU A 268 -17.74 11.40 5.38
CA GLU A 268 -19.09 11.00 5.00
C GLU A 268 -19.34 9.51 5.32
N ALA A 269 -19.77 9.22 6.54
CA ALA A 269 -20.58 8.07 6.94
C ALA A 269 -20.99 8.19 8.41
N LYS A 270 -21.74 9.24 8.74
CA LYS A 270 -22.61 9.25 9.93
C LYS A 270 -24.07 9.13 9.44
N THR A 271 -24.41 8.04 8.75
CA THR A 271 -25.79 7.59 8.57
C THR A 271 -25.79 6.09 8.36
#